data_3ca22eda85043221f911d6b39a9a8028
#
_entry.id   3ca22eda85043221f911d6b39a9a8028
#
_cell.length_a   1.000
_cell.length_b   1.000
_cell.length_c   1.000
_cell.angle_alpha   90.00
_cell.angle_beta   90.00
_cell.angle_gamma   90.00
#
_symmetry.space_group_name_H-M   'P 1'
#
loop_
_entity.id
_entity.type
_entity.pdbx_description
1 polymer ?
#
loop_
_entity_poly.entity_id
_entity_poly.type
_entity_poly.pdbx_seq_one_letter_code
_entity_poly.pdbx_strand_id
1 'polypeptide(L)'
;MSIRKIFEEELADLKVQLVEMCRLTEQMIQNAITALVGRDRELGKSIGEADKRVDEYEMAIEKKCMRILLKQQPVAKDFREVSTALKMITDIERFGDQAADIGDLVYTMPGEAYIKNLTHITAMGELAIKMVRESVNSFINNDEALADEVIALDDQMDDLFIEVKTELIELIKEDGHNGDQGIELMMVAKYLERIGDHAVNVAEWTKYNETGVHQKF
;
A
#
# COMPACT_ATOMS: atom_id res chain seq x y z
N MET A 1 21.97 5.96 31.40
CA MET A 1 20.66 5.73 30.75
C MET A 1 20.27 4.26 30.96
N SER A 2 19.04 3.93 31.33
CA SER A 2 18.64 2.52 31.49
C SER A 2 18.57 1.85 30.11
N ILE A 3 18.96 0.57 30.03
CA ILE A 3 18.83 -0.24 28.78
C ILE A 3 17.40 -0.18 28.25
N ARG A 4 16.40 -0.29 29.12
CA ARG A 4 14.99 -0.19 28.77
C ARG A 4 14.62 1.13 28.08
N LYS A 5 15.15 2.26 28.58
CA LYS A 5 14.90 3.57 28.00
C LYS A 5 15.49 3.70 26.59
N ILE A 6 16.68 3.13 26.36
CA ILE A 6 17.31 3.11 25.03
C ILE A 6 16.45 2.30 24.05
N PHE A 7 15.94 1.15 24.48
CA PHE A 7 15.06 0.33 23.65
C PHE A 7 13.77 1.08 23.28
N GLU A 8 13.13 1.73 24.23
CA GLU A 8 11.90 2.51 24.01
C GLU A 8 12.14 3.69 23.04
N GLU A 9 13.29 4.36 23.13
CA GLU A 9 13.68 5.42 22.19
C GLU A 9 13.93 4.86 20.78
N GLU A 10 14.61 3.72 20.65
CA GLU A 10 14.84 3.07 19.34
C GLU A 10 13.53 2.56 18.72
N LEU A 11 12.59 2.06 19.53
CA LEU A 11 11.27 1.62 19.07
C LEU A 11 10.39 2.79 18.64
N ALA A 12 10.40 3.89 19.39
CA ALA A 12 9.68 5.09 19.00
C ALA A 12 10.18 5.66 17.66
N ASP A 13 11.49 5.69 17.46
CA ASP A 13 12.09 6.13 16.19
C ASP A 13 11.82 5.15 15.03
N LEU A 14 11.73 3.84 15.30
CA LEU A 14 11.28 2.85 14.32
C LEU A 14 9.84 3.14 13.85
N LYS A 15 8.92 3.41 14.77
CA LYS A 15 7.53 3.77 14.46
C LYS A 15 7.43 5.04 13.63
N VAL A 16 8.24 6.06 13.94
CA VAL A 16 8.29 7.30 13.13
C VAL A 16 8.71 6.99 11.69
N GLN A 17 9.72 6.15 11.49
CA GLN A 17 10.17 5.79 10.13
C GLN A 17 9.12 4.99 9.35
N LEU A 18 8.37 4.09 10.00
CA LEU A 18 7.24 3.39 9.39
C LEU A 18 6.14 4.36 8.92
N VAL A 19 5.79 5.34 9.75
CA VAL A 19 4.80 6.38 9.40
C VAL A 19 5.28 7.23 8.21
N GLU A 20 6.56 7.61 8.17
CA GLU A 20 7.10 8.39 7.04
C GLU A 20 7.15 7.56 5.75
N MET A 21 7.51 6.28 5.81
CA MET A 21 7.46 5.36 4.67
C MET A 21 6.03 5.23 4.15
N CYS A 22 5.06 4.99 5.02
CA CYS A 22 3.64 4.92 4.67
C CYS A 22 3.15 6.22 4.01
N ARG A 23 3.49 7.38 4.56
CA ARG A 23 3.10 8.68 4.01
C ARG A 23 3.65 8.92 2.61
N LEU A 24 4.86 8.42 2.32
CA LEU A 24 5.41 8.47 0.96
C LEU A 24 4.58 7.62 0.01
N THR A 25 4.23 6.39 0.37
CA THR A 25 3.41 5.51 -0.48
C THR A 25 2.00 6.05 -0.67
N GLU A 26 1.36 6.62 0.37
CA GLU A 26 0.09 7.34 0.22
C GLU A 26 0.19 8.47 -0.83
N GLN A 27 1.25 9.27 -0.79
CA GLN A 27 1.46 10.35 -1.75
C GLN A 27 1.69 9.82 -3.17
N MET A 28 2.40 8.69 -3.31
CA MET A 28 2.61 8.05 -4.61
C MET A 28 1.28 7.55 -5.20
N ILE A 29 0.43 6.90 -4.41
CA ILE A 29 -0.90 6.44 -4.84
C ILE A 29 -1.76 7.66 -5.25
N GLN A 30 -1.78 8.71 -4.44
CA GLN A 30 -2.51 9.94 -4.75
C GLN A 30 -2.03 10.57 -6.06
N ASN A 31 -0.71 10.62 -6.28
CA ASN A 31 -0.13 11.14 -7.51
C ASN A 31 -0.48 10.25 -8.71
N ALA A 32 -0.49 8.92 -8.55
CA ALA A 32 -0.85 7.97 -9.60
C ALA A 32 -2.31 8.18 -10.05
N ILE A 33 -3.24 8.33 -9.11
CA ILE A 33 -4.64 8.64 -9.43
C ILE A 33 -4.78 10.03 -10.05
N THR A 34 -4.05 11.03 -9.55
CA THR A 34 -4.05 12.39 -10.13
C THR A 34 -3.53 12.38 -11.56
N ALA A 35 -2.41 11.69 -11.80
CA ALA A 35 -1.82 11.51 -13.13
C ALA A 35 -2.79 10.77 -14.06
N LEU A 36 -3.43 9.71 -13.58
CA LEU A 36 -4.43 8.96 -14.34
C LEU A 36 -5.60 9.86 -14.74
N VAL A 37 -6.26 10.53 -13.80
CA VAL A 37 -7.42 11.37 -14.06
C VAL A 37 -7.09 12.55 -15.00
N GLY A 38 -5.94 13.18 -14.77
CA GLY A 38 -5.45 14.33 -15.57
C GLY A 38 -4.75 13.91 -16.87
N ARG A 39 -4.50 12.63 -17.11
CA ARG A 39 -3.64 12.09 -18.19
C ARG A 39 -2.26 12.76 -18.20
N ASP A 40 -1.75 13.06 -17.02
CA ASP A 40 -0.45 13.72 -16.86
C ASP A 40 0.67 12.66 -16.90
N ARG A 41 1.22 12.46 -18.11
CA ARG A 41 2.29 11.50 -18.36
C ARG A 41 3.57 11.81 -17.60
N GLU A 42 3.91 13.10 -17.45
CA GLU A 42 5.13 13.49 -16.75
C GLU A 42 4.99 13.24 -15.25
N LEU A 43 3.83 13.53 -14.68
CA LEU A 43 3.54 13.17 -13.29
C LEU A 43 3.58 11.64 -13.12
N GLY A 44 2.97 10.86 -14.03
CA GLY A 44 3.01 9.40 -14.01
C GLY A 44 4.45 8.88 -13.96
N LYS A 45 5.31 9.35 -14.88
CA LYS A 45 6.72 8.95 -14.93
C LYS A 45 7.50 9.32 -13.65
N SER A 46 7.17 10.44 -13.02
CA SER A 46 7.89 10.90 -11.81
C SER A 46 7.65 10.02 -10.59
N ILE A 47 6.60 9.19 -10.58
CA ILE A 47 6.25 8.32 -9.45
C ILE A 47 7.33 7.24 -9.24
N GLY A 48 7.86 6.65 -10.31
CA GLY A 48 8.96 5.69 -10.24
C GLY A 48 10.27 6.27 -9.67
N GLU A 49 10.46 7.60 -9.70
CA GLU A 49 11.59 8.24 -9.00
C GLU A 49 11.35 8.36 -7.49
N ALA A 50 10.08 8.53 -7.08
CA ALA A 50 9.70 8.56 -5.67
C ALA A 50 9.83 7.18 -5.01
N ASP A 51 9.63 6.11 -5.76
CA ASP A 51 9.72 4.73 -5.31
C ASP A 51 11.09 4.39 -4.71
N LYS A 52 12.18 4.87 -5.30
CA LYS A 52 13.54 4.71 -4.76
C LYS A 52 13.69 5.20 -3.31
N ARG A 53 12.88 6.19 -2.90
CA ARG A 53 12.88 6.67 -1.52
C ARG A 53 12.16 5.72 -0.58
N VAL A 54 11.16 5.00 -1.07
CA VAL A 54 10.48 3.93 -0.33
C VAL A 54 11.46 2.79 -0.08
N ASP A 55 12.22 2.37 -1.09
CA ASP A 55 13.29 1.37 -0.97
C ASP A 55 14.36 1.78 0.07
N GLU A 56 14.76 3.06 0.05
CA GLU A 56 15.72 3.59 1.04
C GLU A 56 15.16 3.49 2.47
N TYR A 57 13.87 3.75 2.67
CA TYR A 57 13.20 3.58 3.97
C TYR A 57 13.13 2.11 4.36
N GLU A 58 12.75 1.20 3.45
CA GLU A 58 12.71 -0.24 3.70
C GLU A 58 14.07 -0.72 4.22
N MET A 59 15.15 -0.46 3.48
CA MET A 59 16.51 -0.85 3.87
C MET A 59 16.93 -0.23 5.21
N ALA A 60 16.58 1.02 5.48
CA ALA A 60 16.93 1.70 6.73
C ALA A 60 16.20 1.10 7.92
N ILE A 61 14.91 0.80 7.77
CA ILE A 61 14.06 0.20 8.79
C ILE A 61 14.50 -1.25 9.05
N GLU A 62 14.75 -2.04 8.00
CA GLU A 62 15.30 -3.41 8.12
C GLU A 62 16.57 -3.41 8.95
N LYS A 63 17.55 -2.59 8.57
CA LYS A 63 18.82 -2.46 9.29
C LYS A 63 18.61 -2.03 10.75
N LYS A 64 17.64 -1.17 11.02
CA LYS A 64 17.30 -0.74 12.37
C LYS A 64 16.70 -1.90 13.18
N CYS A 65 15.73 -2.63 12.64
CA CYS A 65 15.13 -3.80 13.28
C CYS A 65 16.21 -4.84 13.63
N MET A 66 17.07 -5.19 12.68
CA MET A 66 18.17 -6.13 12.92
C MET A 66 19.12 -5.63 14.01
N ARG A 67 19.43 -4.32 14.05
CA ARG A 67 20.27 -3.75 15.11
C ARG A 67 19.60 -3.82 16.48
N ILE A 68 18.30 -3.55 16.58
CA ILE A 68 17.54 -3.65 17.84
C ILE A 68 17.56 -5.11 18.32
N LEU A 69 17.24 -6.08 17.46
CA LEU A 69 17.22 -7.50 17.81
C LEU A 69 18.59 -7.99 18.32
N LEU A 70 19.69 -7.58 17.67
CA LEU A 70 21.04 -8.00 18.04
C LEU A 70 21.55 -7.34 19.32
N LYS A 71 21.29 -6.03 19.52
CA LYS A 71 21.87 -5.28 20.64
C LYS A 71 21.03 -5.32 21.91
N GLN A 72 19.70 -5.29 21.75
CA GLN A 72 18.80 -5.18 22.89
C GLN A 72 18.27 -6.54 23.34
N GLN A 73 18.36 -7.57 22.48
CA GLN A 73 17.86 -8.93 22.74
C GLN A 73 16.44 -8.92 23.35
N PRO A 74 15.47 -8.25 22.67
CA PRO A 74 14.12 -8.13 23.19
C PRO A 74 13.47 -9.48 23.34
N VAL A 75 12.51 -9.62 24.27
CA VAL A 75 11.82 -10.87 24.55
C VAL A 75 10.30 -10.70 24.46
N ALA A 76 9.61 -11.80 24.17
CA ALA A 76 8.15 -11.87 24.14
C ALA A 76 7.53 -10.72 23.30
N LYS A 77 6.74 -9.83 23.91
CA LYS A 77 6.04 -8.75 23.22
C LYS A 77 7.00 -7.80 22.47
N ASP A 78 8.09 -7.40 23.10
CA ASP A 78 9.09 -6.49 22.50
C ASP A 78 9.74 -7.12 21.24
N PHE A 79 10.01 -8.42 21.26
CA PHE A 79 10.51 -9.16 20.11
C PHE A 79 9.47 -9.21 18.99
N ARG A 80 8.20 -9.49 19.31
CA ARG A 80 7.13 -9.52 18.32
C ARG A 80 6.97 -8.17 17.63
N GLU A 81 6.97 -7.07 18.39
CA GLU A 81 6.79 -5.73 17.83
C GLU A 81 7.87 -5.40 16.78
N VAL A 82 9.14 -5.68 17.06
CA VAL A 82 10.23 -5.44 16.11
C VAL A 82 10.17 -6.43 14.92
N SER A 83 9.82 -7.70 15.16
CA SER A 83 9.72 -8.69 14.09
C SER A 83 8.50 -8.45 13.19
N THR A 84 7.41 -7.94 13.73
CA THR A 84 6.23 -7.51 12.97
C THR A 84 6.57 -6.32 12.08
N ALA A 85 7.23 -5.28 12.61
CA ALA A 85 7.70 -4.16 11.81
C ALA A 85 8.57 -4.61 10.63
N LEU A 86 9.47 -5.57 10.87
CA LEU A 86 10.33 -6.16 9.82
C LEU A 86 9.53 -6.89 8.72
N LYS A 87 8.36 -7.43 9.03
CA LYS A 87 7.48 -8.06 8.04
C LYS A 87 6.66 -7.03 7.27
N MET A 88 6.14 -6.03 7.98
CA MET A 88 5.28 -5.01 7.39
C MET A 88 6.00 -4.15 6.34
N ILE A 89 7.31 -3.89 6.50
CA ILE A 89 8.03 -3.01 5.56
C ILE A 89 7.98 -3.52 4.13
N THR A 90 7.98 -4.84 3.92
CA THR A 90 7.85 -5.42 2.58
C THR A 90 6.47 -5.18 1.98
N ASP A 91 5.39 -5.27 2.78
CA ASP A 91 4.04 -4.94 2.29
C ASP A 91 3.90 -3.43 2.03
N ILE A 92 4.56 -2.57 2.84
CA ILE A 92 4.55 -1.11 2.63
C ILE A 92 5.37 -0.73 1.38
N GLU A 93 6.47 -1.40 1.09
CA GLU A 93 7.23 -1.22 -0.15
C GLU A 93 6.36 -1.57 -1.36
N ARG A 94 5.57 -2.67 -1.29
CA ARG A 94 4.66 -3.04 -2.37
C ARG A 94 3.59 -1.99 -2.68
N PHE A 95 3.17 -1.16 -1.72
CA PHE A 95 2.31 -0.01 -2.02
C PHE A 95 2.98 0.97 -3.00
N GLY A 96 4.28 1.22 -2.81
CA GLY A 96 5.10 2.07 -3.69
C GLY A 96 5.24 1.46 -5.07
N ASP A 97 5.68 0.19 -5.15
CA ASP A 97 5.80 -0.58 -6.39
C ASP A 97 4.52 -0.51 -7.25
N GLN A 98 3.36 -0.81 -6.64
CA GLN A 98 2.09 -0.80 -7.37
C GLN A 98 1.71 0.62 -7.83
N ALA A 99 1.99 1.66 -7.03
CA ALA A 99 1.75 3.04 -7.42
C ALA A 99 2.67 3.47 -8.58
N ALA A 100 3.94 3.03 -8.59
CA ALA A 100 4.87 3.25 -9.70
C ALA A 100 4.41 2.54 -10.97
N ASP A 101 3.96 1.28 -10.87
CA ASP A 101 3.39 0.52 -11.99
C ASP A 101 2.19 1.26 -12.60
N ILE A 102 1.29 1.82 -11.78
CA ILE A 102 0.18 2.67 -12.28
C ILE A 102 0.73 3.90 -13.00
N GLY A 103 1.77 4.53 -12.47
CA GLY A 103 2.42 5.68 -13.11
C GLY A 103 2.98 5.35 -14.50
N ASP A 104 3.61 4.19 -14.66
CA ASP A 104 4.14 3.70 -15.93
C ASP A 104 3.01 3.42 -16.94
N LEU A 105 1.89 2.85 -16.48
CA LEU A 105 0.71 2.66 -17.33
C LEU A 105 0.16 4.01 -17.80
N VAL A 106 0.05 5.02 -16.93
CA VAL A 106 -0.39 6.37 -17.32
C VAL A 106 0.54 7.00 -18.35
N TYR A 107 1.86 6.80 -18.19
CA TYR A 107 2.85 7.30 -19.14
C TYR A 107 2.66 6.72 -20.54
N THR A 108 2.35 5.44 -20.65
CA THR A 108 2.19 4.69 -21.91
C THR A 108 0.75 4.63 -22.42
N MET A 109 -0.24 5.06 -21.64
CA MET A 109 -1.67 4.93 -21.93
C MET A 109 -2.04 5.41 -23.34
N PRO A 110 -2.65 4.56 -24.19
CA PRO A 110 -3.02 4.89 -25.55
C PRO A 110 -4.23 5.85 -25.63
N GLY A 111 -4.39 6.48 -26.79
CA GLY A 111 -5.51 7.36 -27.09
C GLY A 111 -5.39 8.78 -26.51
N GLU A 112 -6.28 9.67 -26.93
CA GLU A 112 -6.34 11.07 -26.46
C GLU A 112 -7.38 11.29 -25.35
N ALA A 113 -8.39 10.41 -25.28
CA ALA A 113 -9.45 10.45 -24.29
C ALA A 113 -9.67 9.06 -23.70
N TYR A 114 -10.26 8.97 -22.51
CA TYR A 114 -10.65 7.70 -21.94
C TYR A 114 -11.90 7.13 -22.61
N ILE A 115 -11.94 5.80 -22.77
CA ILE A 115 -13.08 5.04 -23.31
C ILE A 115 -14.28 5.05 -22.34
N LYS A 116 -14.05 5.42 -21.08
CA LYS A 116 -15.08 5.50 -20.03
C LYS A 116 -14.73 6.56 -18.99
N ASN A 117 -15.70 6.90 -18.18
CA ASN A 117 -15.54 7.63 -16.94
C ASN A 117 -14.74 6.77 -15.92
N LEU A 118 -13.84 7.38 -15.15
CA LEU A 118 -12.95 6.73 -14.20
C LEU A 118 -13.50 6.66 -12.76
N THR A 119 -14.82 6.87 -12.57
CA THR A 119 -15.43 6.98 -11.23
C THR A 119 -15.05 5.83 -10.31
N HIS A 120 -15.23 4.57 -10.75
CA HIS A 120 -14.93 3.41 -9.90
C HIS A 120 -13.43 3.23 -9.67
N ILE A 121 -12.58 3.48 -10.67
CA ILE A 121 -11.11 3.45 -10.49
C ILE A 121 -10.65 4.53 -9.51
N THR A 122 -11.24 5.74 -9.57
CA THR A 122 -10.94 6.80 -8.60
C THR A 122 -11.40 6.41 -7.19
N ALA A 123 -12.59 5.80 -7.05
CA ALA A 123 -13.06 5.28 -5.77
C ALA A 123 -12.14 4.18 -5.20
N MET A 124 -11.64 3.28 -6.05
CA MET A 124 -10.62 2.29 -5.64
C MET A 124 -9.35 2.98 -5.12
N GLY A 125 -8.89 4.05 -5.79
CA GLY A 125 -7.72 4.81 -5.35
C GLY A 125 -7.92 5.48 -3.99
N GLU A 126 -9.08 6.09 -3.74
CA GLU A 126 -9.42 6.69 -2.44
C GLU A 126 -9.49 5.62 -1.34
N LEU A 127 -10.09 4.47 -1.65
CA LEU A 127 -10.18 3.33 -0.73
C LEU A 127 -8.79 2.75 -0.42
N ALA A 128 -7.92 2.57 -1.43
CA ALA A 128 -6.55 2.10 -1.25
C ALA A 128 -5.75 3.01 -0.31
N ILE A 129 -5.81 4.34 -0.51
CA ILE A 129 -5.16 5.32 0.38
C ILE A 129 -5.67 5.18 1.82
N LYS A 130 -6.98 5.01 2.01
CA LYS A 130 -7.57 4.79 3.33
C LYS A 130 -7.03 3.51 3.96
N MET A 131 -7.08 2.38 3.25
CA MET A 131 -6.61 1.08 3.73
C MET A 131 -5.13 1.12 4.11
N VAL A 132 -4.27 1.69 3.27
CA VAL A 132 -2.83 1.87 3.53
C VAL A 132 -2.59 2.66 4.80
N ARG A 133 -3.22 3.81 4.96
CA ARG A 133 -3.08 4.66 6.15
C ARG A 133 -3.53 3.95 7.42
N GLU A 134 -4.72 3.37 7.39
CA GLU A 134 -5.33 2.79 8.57
C GLU A 134 -4.67 1.47 8.97
N SER A 135 -4.14 0.68 8.04
CA SER A 135 -3.38 -0.53 8.35
C SER A 135 -2.10 -0.22 9.13
N VAL A 136 -1.33 0.78 8.73
CA VAL A 136 -0.11 1.19 9.47
C VAL A 136 -0.47 1.85 10.81
N ASN A 137 -1.52 2.69 10.85
CA ASN A 137 -1.99 3.30 12.09
C ASN A 137 -2.46 2.26 13.11
N SER A 138 -3.09 1.16 12.68
CA SER A 138 -3.48 0.07 13.57
C SER A 138 -2.29 -0.52 14.31
N PHE A 139 -1.17 -0.73 13.62
CA PHE A 139 0.08 -1.20 14.24
C PHE A 139 0.70 -0.16 15.18
N ILE A 140 0.80 1.09 14.75
CA ILE A 140 1.41 2.16 15.55
C ILE A 140 0.70 2.33 16.90
N ASN A 141 -0.65 2.23 16.88
CA ASN A 141 -1.49 2.42 18.05
C ASN A 141 -1.84 1.13 18.80
N ASN A 142 -1.44 -0.04 18.27
CA ASN A 142 -1.86 -1.37 18.74
C ASN A 142 -3.40 -1.48 18.77
N ASP A 143 -4.06 -1.08 17.69
CA ASP A 143 -5.52 -1.01 17.57
C ASP A 143 -6.04 -2.17 16.70
N GLU A 144 -6.45 -3.27 17.38
CA GLU A 144 -7.01 -4.46 16.72
C GLU A 144 -8.35 -4.15 16.04
N ALA A 145 -9.16 -3.25 16.60
CA ALA A 145 -10.46 -2.91 16.01
C ALA A 145 -10.26 -2.18 14.67
N LEU A 146 -9.29 -1.27 14.60
CA LEU A 146 -8.92 -0.60 13.36
C LEU A 146 -8.36 -1.59 12.33
N ALA A 147 -7.58 -2.59 12.78
CA ALA A 147 -7.09 -3.66 11.89
C ALA A 147 -8.26 -4.49 11.31
N ASP A 148 -9.26 -4.85 12.13
CA ASP A 148 -10.45 -5.55 11.65
C ASP A 148 -11.28 -4.70 10.66
N GLU A 149 -11.36 -3.38 10.88
CA GLU A 149 -12.00 -2.46 9.92
C GLU A 149 -11.28 -2.46 8.57
N VAL A 150 -9.94 -2.44 8.55
CA VAL A 150 -9.15 -2.51 7.30
C VAL A 150 -9.39 -3.81 6.56
N ILE A 151 -9.39 -4.95 7.27
CA ILE A 151 -9.68 -6.26 6.68
C ILE A 151 -11.08 -6.28 6.05
N ALA A 152 -12.08 -5.68 6.71
CA ALA A 152 -13.44 -5.61 6.19
C ALA A 152 -13.60 -4.66 4.97
N LEU A 153 -12.68 -3.73 4.74
CA LEU A 153 -12.68 -2.86 3.56
C LEU A 153 -12.31 -3.60 2.27
N ASP A 154 -11.68 -4.77 2.39
CA ASP A 154 -11.28 -5.59 1.25
C ASP A 154 -12.46 -6.03 0.39
N ASP A 155 -13.57 -6.42 1.02
CA ASP A 155 -14.81 -6.75 0.30
C ASP A 155 -15.28 -5.60 -0.61
N GLN A 156 -15.10 -4.33 -0.14
CA GLN A 156 -15.47 -3.16 -0.96
C GLN A 156 -14.47 -2.94 -2.12
N MET A 157 -13.21 -3.23 -1.91
CA MET A 157 -12.18 -3.16 -2.96
C MET A 157 -12.46 -4.19 -4.06
N ASP A 158 -12.79 -5.40 -3.67
CA ASP A 158 -13.16 -6.49 -4.58
C ASP A 158 -14.42 -6.17 -5.38
N ASP A 159 -15.45 -5.64 -4.73
CA ASP A 159 -16.69 -5.24 -5.39
C ASP A 159 -16.41 -4.17 -6.47
N LEU A 160 -15.64 -3.11 -6.14
CA LEU A 160 -15.25 -2.07 -7.09
C LEU A 160 -14.42 -2.63 -8.25
N PHE A 161 -13.50 -3.56 -7.97
CA PHE A 161 -12.72 -4.23 -9.01
C PHE A 161 -13.61 -5.01 -9.97
N ILE A 162 -14.61 -5.76 -9.46
CA ILE A 162 -15.57 -6.50 -10.26
C ILE A 162 -16.41 -5.56 -11.11
N GLU A 163 -16.83 -4.40 -10.60
CA GLU A 163 -17.56 -3.39 -11.36
C GLU A 163 -16.71 -2.83 -12.51
N VAL A 164 -15.46 -2.41 -12.25
CA VAL A 164 -14.53 -1.93 -13.29
C VAL A 164 -14.32 -2.99 -14.36
N LYS A 165 -14.05 -4.24 -13.96
CA LYS A 165 -13.85 -5.36 -14.86
C LYS A 165 -15.06 -5.59 -15.76
N THR A 166 -16.26 -5.55 -15.20
CA THR A 166 -17.50 -5.79 -15.95
C THR A 166 -17.74 -4.69 -16.98
N GLU A 167 -17.58 -3.42 -16.58
CA GLU A 167 -17.70 -2.28 -17.50
C GLU A 167 -16.71 -2.34 -18.65
N LEU A 168 -15.45 -2.66 -18.37
CA LEU A 168 -14.42 -2.75 -19.43
C LEU A 168 -14.69 -3.91 -20.40
N ILE A 169 -15.17 -5.05 -19.92
CA ILE A 169 -15.56 -6.17 -20.78
C ILE A 169 -16.68 -5.77 -21.73
N GLU A 170 -17.70 -5.05 -21.25
CA GLU A 170 -18.81 -4.63 -22.12
C GLU A 170 -18.35 -3.60 -23.16
N LEU A 171 -17.52 -2.62 -22.78
CA LEU A 171 -16.97 -1.65 -23.72
C LEU A 171 -16.09 -2.28 -24.81
N ILE A 172 -15.33 -3.33 -24.49
CA ILE A 172 -14.52 -4.07 -25.46
C ILE A 172 -15.41 -4.91 -26.40
N LYS A 173 -16.51 -5.47 -25.89
CA LYS A 173 -17.49 -6.21 -26.73
C LYS A 173 -18.22 -5.28 -27.69
N GLU A 174 -18.57 -4.05 -27.26
CA GLU A 174 -19.23 -3.05 -28.09
C GLU A 174 -18.32 -2.56 -29.23
N ASP A 175 -17.06 -2.27 -28.93
CA ASP A 175 -16.05 -1.87 -29.90
C ASP A 175 -14.69 -2.45 -29.55
N GLY A 176 -14.19 -3.37 -30.40
CA GLY A 176 -12.87 -3.98 -30.21
C GLY A 176 -11.70 -3.00 -30.22
N HIS A 177 -11.86 -1.76 -30.73
CA HIS A 177 -10.83 -0.73 -30.68
C HIS A 177 -10.60 -0.21 -29.23
N ASN A 178 -11.52 -0.48 -28.31
CA ASN A 178 -11.37 -0.17 -26.89
C ASN A 178 -10.41 -1.14 -26.18
N GLY A 179 -9.96 -2.22 -26.85
CA GLY A 179 -9.22 -3.31 -26.25
C GLY A 179 -7.92 -2.87 -25.57
N ASP A 180 -7.08 -2.09 -26.27
CA ASP A 180 -5.77 -1.70 -25.77
C ASP A 180 -5.91 -0.84 -24.49
N GLN A 181 -6.74 0.20 -24.53
CA GLN A 181 -6.95 1.07 -23.36
C GLN A 181 -7.74 0.35 -22.25
N GLY A 182 -8.68 -0.54 -22.63
CA GLY A 182 -9.43 -1.33 -21.67
C GLY A 182 -8.56 -2.26 -20.84
N ILE A 183 -7.54 -2.87 -21.46
CA ILE A 183 -6.55 -3.71 -20.76
C ILE A 183 -5.69 -2.87 -19.80
N GLU A 184 -5.21 -1.70 -20.23
CA GLU A 184 -4.42 -0.83 -19.38
C GLU A 184 -5.22 -0.33 -18.16
N LEU A 185 -6.49 0.05 -18.34
CA LEU A 185 -7.36 0.42 -17.24
C LEU A 185 -7.68 -0.76 -16.29
N MET A 186 -7.78 -1.97 -16.83
CA MET A 186 -7.91 -3.19 -16.02
C MET A 186 -6.67 -3.43 -15.16
N MET A 187 -5.47 -3.20 -15.71
CA MET A 187 -4.22 -3.33 -14.95
C MET A 187 -4.12 -2.29 -13.86
N VAL A 188 -4.54 -1.03 -14.11
CA VAL A 188 -4.64 -0.01 -13.06
C VAL A 188 -5.53 -0.48 -11.92
N ALA A 189 -6.74 -0.97 -12.24
CA ALA A 189 -7.65 -1.49 -11.21
C ALA A 189 -7.03 -2.68 -10.45
N LYS A 190 -6.31 -3.57 -11.15
CA LYS A 190 -5.62 -4.71 -10.49
C LYS A 190 -4.50 -4.26 -9.56
N TYR A 191 -3.73 -3.23 -9.92
CA TYR A 191 -2.72 -2.70 -9.03
C TYR A 191 -3.33 -2.03 -7.78
N LEU A 192 -4.46 -1.34 -7.91
CA LEU A 192 -5.18 -0.78 -6.76
C LEU A 192 -5.73 -1.87 -5.83
N GLU A 193 -6.28 -2.93 -6.38
CA GLU A 193 -6.74 -4.09 -5.59
C GLU A 193 -5.55 -4.74 -4.85
N ARG A 194 -4.40 -4.93 -5.50
CA ARG A 194 -3.20 -5.46 -4.84
C ARG A 194 -2.68 -4.57 -3.72
N ILE A 195 -2.84 -3.25 -3.82
CA ILE A 195 -2.54 -2.35 -2.70
C ILE A 195 -3.48 -2.67 -1.52
N GLY A 196 -4.76 -2.93 -1.77
CA GLY A 196 -5.71 -3.40 -0.77
C GLY A 196 -5.27 -4.70 -0.10
N ASP A 197 -4.93 -5.72 -0.89
CA ASP A 197 -4.41 -7.01 -0.43
C ASP A 197 -3.22 -6.83 0.54
N HIS A 198 -2.25 -5.99 0.17
CA HIS A 198 -1.09 -5.72 1.01
C HIS A 198 -1.46 -4.94 2.29
N ALA A 199 -2.46 -4.05 2.24
CA ALA A 199 -2.95 -3.35 3.43
C ALA A 199 -3.65 -4.32 4.40
N VAL A 200 -4.36 -5.32 3.90
CA VAL A 200 -4.90 -6.44 4.70
C VAL A 200 -3.75 -7.20 5.37
N ASN A 201 -2.68 -7.55 4.64
CA ASN A 201 -1.51 -8.20 5.24
C ASN A 201 -0.92 -7.39 6.40
N VAL A 202 -0.78 -6.06 6.24
CA VAL A 202 -0.29 -5.18 7.32
C VAL A 202 -1.23 -5.21 8.53
N ALA A 203 -2.55 -5.20 8.33
CA ALA A 203 -3.54 -5.31 9.39
C ALA A 203 -3.48 -6.68 10.11
N GLU A 204 -3.30 -7.77 9.36
CA GLU A 204 -3.09 -9.11 9.93
C GLU A 204 -1.81 -9.17 10.79
N TRP A 205 -0.74 -8.51 10.37
CA TRP A 205 0.49 -8.39 11.16
C TRP A 205 0.26 -7.62 12.46
N THR A 206 -0.63 -6.61 12.47
CA THR A 206 -1.04 -5.93 13.71
C THR A 206 -1.70 -6.90 14.68
N LYS A 207 -2.64 -7.71 14.22
CA LYS A 207 -3.30 -8.74 15.05
C LYS A 207 -2.31 -9.77 15.58
N TYR A 208 -1.37 -10.20 14.74
CA TYR A 208 -0.28 -11.08 15.19
C TYR A 208 0.56 -10.45 16.29
N ASN A 209 0.89 -9.15 16.17
CA ASN A 209 1.68 -8.45 17.19
C ASN A 209 1.03 -8.52 18.57
N GLU A 210 -0.28 -8.39 18.67
CA GLU A 210 -0.99 -8.42 19.94
C GLU A 210 -1.22 -9.87 20.43
N THR A 211 -1.72 -10.76 19.59
CA THR A 211 -2.13 -12.12 19.98
C THR A 211 -0.99 -13.14 20.00
N GLY A 212 0.03 -12.95 19.18
CA GLY A 212 1.09 -13.92 18.91
C GLY A 212 0.64 -15.10 18.02
N VAL A 213 -0.57 -15.03 17.45
CA VAL A 213 -1.13 -16.05 16.55
C VAL A 213 -1.32 -15.41 15.16
N HIS A 214 -0.63 -15.94 14.16
CA HIS A 214 -0.85 -15.53 12.77
C HIS A 214 -2.10 -16.24 12.24
N GLN A 215 -3.18 -15.50 12.11
CA GLN A 215 -4.40 -15.95 11.44
C GLN A 215 -4.35 -15.43 10.00
N LYS A 216 -4.43 -16.32 9.00
CA LYS A 216 -4.75 -15.94 7.63
C LYS A 216 -6.27 -16.02 7.49
N PHE A 217 -6.87 -14.94 7.11
CA PHE A 217 -8.29 -14.86 6.77
C PHE A 217 -8.51 -15.11 5.28
#